data_ada6a19ef74f1fe4592ea324c9e625a8
#
_entry.id   ada6a19ef74f1fe4592ea324c9e625a8
#
_cell.length_a   1.000
_cell.length_b   1.000
_cell.length_c   1.000
_cell.angle_alpha   90.00
_cell.angle_beta   90.00
_cell.angle_gamma   90.00
#
_symmetry.space_group_name_H-M   'P 1'
#
loop_
_entity.id
_entity.type
_entity.pdbx_description
1 polymer ?
#
loop_
_entity_poly.entity_id
_entity_poly.type
_entity_poly.pdbx_seq_one_letter_code
_entity_poly.pdbx_strand_id
1 'polypeptide(L)'
;MTSVPSRAPLGAGTAIHDLKWSAAEKVIARKAFNLALERELQAVILEAKGKAAKMQEPSGLWDLEQYLTQRRQEIDRIYDYRYSVLPFVLANLLSNGRLVEDELHGLGEDKLSWIQRCRSISLER
;
A
#
# COMPACT_ATOMS: atom_id res chain seq x y z
N MET A 1 -36.60 -8.99 11.91
CA MET A 1 -36.11 -8.75 11.67
C MET A 1 -35.48 -8.62 11.59
N THR A 2 -35.32 -8.67 11.58
CA THR A 2 -34.63 -8.44 11.33
C THR A 2 -33.66 -8.26 11.23
N SER A 3 -33.61 -8.34 11.20
CA SER A 3 -32.75 -7.98 10.90
C SER A 3 -31.81 -7.96 10.94
N VAL A 4 -31.70 -8.22 11.07
CA VAL A 4 -30.81 -8.01 10.97
C VAL A 4 -29.91 -8.15 10.95
N PRO A 5 -29.78 -8.32 11.00
CA PRO A 5 -28.84 -8.24 10.87
C PRO A 5 -27.95 -8.30 10.84
N SER A 6 -28.07 -8.30 10.81
CA SER A 6 -27.34 -8.14 10.65
C SER A 6 -26.45 -8.35 10.75
N ARG A 7 -26.17 -8.71 11.00
CA ARG A 7 -25.30 -8.81 11.07
C ARG A 7 -24.47 -9.10 10.84
N ALA A 8 -24.91 -9.09 11.43
CA ALA A 8 -23.93 -9.14 10.48
C ALA A 8 -22.66 -9.76 10.72
N PRO A 9 -22.26 -10.40 9.86
CA PRO A 9 -20.97 -10.98 10.00
C PRO A 9 -19.95 -9.92 10.20
N LEU A 10 -18.96 -10.26 10.89
CA LEU A 10 -17.90 -9.39 11.12
C LEU A 10 -17.38 -8.83 9.87
N GLY A 11 -17.01 -7.65 9.88
CA GLY A 11 -16.43 -7.01 8.75
C GLY A 11 -17.41 -6.72 7.67
N ALA A 12 -18.41 -7.57 7.51
CA ALA A 12 -19.39 -7.32 6.48
C ALA A 12 -20.21 -6.09 6.79
N GLY A 13 -20.45 -5.84 8.07
CA GLY A 13 -21.21 -4.69 8.48
C GLY A 13 -20.34 -3.51 8.87
N THR A 14 -19.03 -3.64 8.81
CA THR A 14 -18.12 -2.58 9.23
C THR A 14 -17.45 -1.97 8.03
N ALA A 15 -17.65 -0.69 7.82
CA ALA A 15 -17.02 0.01 6.71
C ALA A 15 -15.53 0.14 6.98
N ILE A 16 -14.76 0.17 5.91
CA ILE A 16 -13.31 0.24 6.01
C ILE A 16 -12.84 1.43 6.84
N HIS A 17 -13.52 2.57 6.72
CA HIS A 17 -13.12 3.77 7.44
C HIS A 17 -13.57 3.75 8.90
N ASP A 18 -14.39 2.78 9.30
CA ASP A 18 -14.87 2.66 10.67
C ASP A 18 -14.08 1.67 11.50
N LEU A 19 -13.09 1.01 10.91
CA LEU A 19 -12.27 0.05 11.65
C LEU A 19 -11.51 0.72 12.78
N LYS A 20 -11.42 0.03 13.90
CA LYS A 20 -10.69 0.53 15.06
C LYS A 20 -9.31 -0.11 15.08
N TRP A 21 -8.30 0.71 15.23
CA TRP A 21 -6.91 0.26 15.24
C TRP A 21 -6.35 0.37 16.65
N SER A 22 -5.90 -0.76 17.19
CA SER A 22 -5.27 -0.76 18.51
C SER A 22 -3.88 -0.13 18.41
N ALA A 23 -3.31 0.19 19.57
CA ALA A 23 -1.97 0.75 19.60
C ALA A 23 -0.96 -0.22 18.97
N ALA A 24 -1.09 -1.50 19.28
CA ALA A 24 -0.20 -2.51 18.70
C ALA A 24 -0.36 -2.59 17.19
N GLU A 25 -1.59 -2.55 16.71
CA GLU A 25 -1.85 -2.58 15.27
C GLU A 25 -1.27 -1.37 14.56
N LYS A 26 -1.34 -0.21 15.20
CA LYS A 26 -0.79 1.00 14.62
C LYS A 26 0.72 0.91 14.45
N VAL A 27 1.39 0.29 15.43
CA VAL A 27 2.84 0.09 15.33
C VAL A 27 3.17 -0.84 14.16
N ILE A 28 2.44 -1.94 14.05
CA ILE A 28 2.67 -2.92 12.97
C ILE A 28 2.43 -2.25 11.61
N ALA A 29 1.32 -1.54 11.49
CA ALA A 29 0.96 -0.92 10.21
C ALA A 29 1.98 0.14 9.82
N ARG A 30 2.42 0.97 10.77
CA ARG A 30 3.40 2.01 10.47
C ARG A 30 4.73 1.42 10.05
N LYS A 31 5.16 0.38 10.75
CA LYS A 31 6.42 -0.27 10.42
C LYS A 31 6.36 -0.87 9.01
N ALA A 32 5.26 -1.55 8.70
CA ALA A 32 5.09 -2.15 7.38
C ALA A 32 5.06 -1.08 6.30
N PHE A 33 4.30 -0.01 6.53
CA PHE A 33 4.19 1.09 5.57
C PHE A 33 5.57 1.70 5.29
N ASN A 34 6.32 1.99 6.35
CA ASN A 34 7.63 2.61 6.19
C ASN A 34 8.60 1.68 5.47
N LEU A 35 8.53 0.38 5.77
CA LEU A 35 9.38 -0.60 5.12
C LEU A 35 9.08 -0.68 3.62
N ALA A 36 7.80 -0.69 3.28
CA ALA A 36 7.39 -0.72 1.87
C ALA A 36 7.87 0.54 1.14
N LEU A 37 7.72 1.69 1.79
CA LEU A 37 8.15 2.96 1.18
C LEU A 37 9.66 2.96 0.95
N GLU A 38 10.41 2.46 1.90
CA GLU A 38 11.86 2.38 1.73
C GLU A 38 12.23 1.48 0.56
N ARG A 39 11.56 0.34 0.44
CA ARG A 39 11.79 -0.58 -0.69
C ARG A 39 11.43 0.09 -2.01
N GLU A 40 10.35 0.87 -2.02
CA GLU A 40 9.93 1.58 -3.22
C GLU A 40 10.98 2.60 -3.63
N LEU A 41 11.49 3.36 -2.65
CA LEU A 41 12.49 4.38 -2.94
C LEU A 41 13.81 3.76 -3.38
N GLN A 42 14.18 2.61 -2.82
CA GLN A 42 15.38 1.91 -3.27
C GLN A 42 15.24 1.46 -4.72
N ALA A 43 14.04 1.02 -5.10
CA ALA A 43 13.80 0.63 -6.48
C ALA A 43 13.94 1.83 -7.42
N VAL A 44 13.43 3.00 -7.00
CA VAL A 44 13.56 4.22 -7.79
C VAL A 44 15.04 4.61 -7.94
N ILE A 45 15.80 4.53 -6.84
CA ILE A 45 17.22 4.87 -6.87
C ILE A 45 17.95 3.97 -7.86
N LEU A 46 17.69 2.68 -7.82
CA LEU A 46 18.33 1.73 -8.70
C LEU A 46 18.01 2.03 -10.16
N GLU A 47 16.76 2.29 -10.45
CA GLU A 47 16.33 2.61 -11.80
C GLU A 47 16.96 3.92 -12.27
N ALA A 48 16.97 4.94 -11.39
CA ALA A 48 17.55 6.24 -11.74
C ALA A 48 19.03 6.11 -12.04
N LYS A 49 19.76 5.33 -11.24
CA LYS A 49 21.17 5.10 -11.48
C LYS A 49 21.40 4.42 -12.82
N GLY A 50 20.55 3.45 -13.15
CA GLY A 50 20.65 2.76 -14.43
C GLY A 50 20.43 3.70 -15.60
N LYS A 51 19.40 4.54 -15.49
CA LYS A 51 19.12 5.51 -16.54
C LYS A 51 20.26 6.51 -16.70
N ALA A 52 20.80 6.98 -15.57
CA ALA A 52 21.90 7.93 -15.62
C ALA A 52 23.13 7.31 -16.24
N ALA A 53 23.41 6.05 -15.92
CA ALA A 53 24.59 5.37 -16.44
C ALA A 53 24.52 5.17 -17.95
N LYS A 54 23.32 5.02 -18.49
CA LYS A 54 23.13 4.81 -19.93
C LYS A 54 22.97 6.09 -20.72
N MET A 55 22.98 7.22 -20.02
CA MET A 55 22.72 8.51 -20.66
C MET A 55 23.88 8.90 -21.56
N GLN A 56 23.58 9.22 -22.80
CA GLN A 56 24.58 9.65 -23.78
C GLN A 56 24.21 10.98 -24.45
N GLU A 57 22.93 11.32 -24.44
CA GLU A 57 22.45 12.53 -25.07
C GLU A 57 21.92 13.49 -24.02
N PRO A 58 22.04 14.81 -24.23
CA PRO A 58 21.49 15.76 -23.24
C PRO A 58 20.02 15.56 -22.96
N SER A 59 19.26 15.09 -23.95
CA SER A 59 17.84 14.84 -23.75
C SER A 59 17.57 13.79 -22.67
N GLY A 60 18.55 12.93 -22.40
CA GLY A 60 18.42 11.94 -21.33
C GLY A 60 18.23 12.56 -19.96
N LEU A 61 18.75 13.79 -19.77
CA LEU A 61 18.52 14.48 -18.49
C LEU A 61 17.04 14.73 -18.25
N TRP A 62 16.33 15.15 -19.27
CA TRP A 62 14.92 15.47 -19.15
C TRP A 62 14.08 14.21 -19.06
N ASP A 63 14.51 13.13 -19.72
CA ASP A 63 13.86 11.84 -19.58
C ASP A 63 13.96 11.34 -18.13
N LEU A 64 15.13 11.50 -17.52
CA LEU A 64 15.34 11.10 -16.14
C LEU A 64 14.49 11.95 -15.20
N GLU A 65 14.44 13.26 -15.45
CA GLU A 65 13.63 14.16 -14.64
C GLU A 65 12.16 13.78 -14.72
N GLN A 66 11.69 13.47 -15.93
CA GLN A 66 10.30 13.10 -16.13
C GLN A 66 9.99 11.79 -15.40
N TYR A 67 10.90 10.81 -15.48
CA TYR A 67 10.74 9.55 -14.78
C TYR A 67 10.61 9.80 -13.28
N LEU A 68 11.49 10.62 -12.71
CA LEU A 68 11.48 10.88 -11.27
C LEU A 68 10.20 11.61 -10.86
N THR A 69 9.75 12.55 -11.68
CA THR A 69 8.50 13.28 -11.40
C THR A 69 7.32 12.32 -11.39
N GLN A 70 7.24 11.43 -12.37
CA GLN A 70 6.16 10.46 -12.45
C GLN A 70 6.19 9.50 -11.26
N ARG A 71 7.38 9.05 -10.89
CA ARG A 71 7.49 8.13 -9.75
C ARG A 71 7.07 8.81 -8.46
N ARG A 72 7.44 10.07 -8.27
CA ARG A 72 7.04 10.80 -7.07
C ARG A 72 5.52 10.92 -6.99
N GLN A 73 4.89 11.24 -8.11
CA GLN A 73 3.44 11.36 -8.15
C GLN A 73 2.76 10.03 -7.82
N GLU A 74 3.29 8.94 -8.36
CA GLU A 74 2.74 7.61 -8.08
C GLU A 74 2.89 7.25 -6.61
N ILE A 75 4.06 7.52 -6.04
CA ILE A 75 4.34 7.21 -4.65
C ILE A 75 3.43 8.03 -3.74
N ASP A 76 3.29 9.32 -4.02
CA ASP A 76 2.42 10.17 -3.23
C ASP A 76 0.97 9.68 -3.26
N ARG A 77 0.52 9.15 -4.40
CA ARG A 77 -0.83 8.64 -4.53
C ARG A 77 -1.03 7.32 -3.80
N ILE A 78 -0.03 6.43 -3.87
CA ILE A 78 -0.14 5.09 -3.31
C ILE A 78 0.10 5.08 -1.80
N TYR A 79 1.08 5.86 -1.33
CA TYR A 79 1.52 5.82 0.06
C TYR A 79 0.76 6.85 0.89
N ASP A 80 -0.51 6.55 1.14
CA ASP A 80 -1.43 7.42 1.86
C ASP A 80 -1.67 6.83 3.24
N TYR A 81 -1.04 7.40 4.28
CA TYR A 81 -1.17 6.86 5.62
C TYR A 81 -2.34 7.49 6.34
N ARG A 82 -3.53 7.05 6.00
CA ARG A 82 -4.75 7.41 6.72
C ARG A 82 -5.46 6.12 7.08
N TYR A 83 -5.82 5.99 8.35
CA TYR A 83 -6.44 4.74 8.80
C TYR A 83 -7.72 4.43 8.05
N SER A 84 -8.40 5.45 7.55
CA SER A 84 -9.65 5.25 6.81
C SER A 84 -9.46 4.45 5.53
N VAL A 85 -8.27 4.47 4.95
CA VAL A 85 -8.01 3.74 3.70
C VAL A 85 -6.84 2.77 3.82
N LEU A 86 -6.27 2.63 5.01
CA LEU A 86 -5.04 1.88 5.19
C LEU A 86 -5.11 0.42 4.75
N PRO A 87 -6.22 -0.32 5.00
CA PRO A 87 -6.28 -1.69 4.49
C PRO A 87 -6.14 -1.77 2.98
N PHE A 88 -6.72 -0.81 2.27
CA PHE A 88 -6.60 -0.74 0.82
C PHE A 88 -5.15 -0.45 0.41
N VAL A 89 -4.49 0.49 1.13
CA VAL A 89 -3.10 0.82 0.85
C VAL A 89 -2.21 -0.40 1.07
N LEU A 90 -2.38 -1.09 2.20
CA LEU A 90 -1.57 -2.27 2.50
C LEU A 90 -1.81 -3.39 1.48
N ALA A 91 -3.05 -3.53 1.01
CA ALA A 91 -3.37 -4.52 -0.02
C ALA A 91 -2.61 -4.22 -1.30
N ASN A 92 -2.55 -2.94 -1.69
CA ASN A 92 -1.80 -2.55 -2.88
C ASN A 92 -0.32 -2.86 -2.72
N LEU A 93 0.24 -2.61 -1.54
CA LEU A 93 1.66 -2.86 -1.30
C LEU A 93 1.99 -4.35 -1.37
N LEU A 94 1.06 -5.19 -0.88
CA LEU A 94 1.22 -6.64 -1.02
C LEU A 94 1.16 -7.04 -2.49
N SER A 95 0.19 -6.52 -3.23
CA SER A 95 0.02 -6.86 -4.64
C SER A 95 1.21 -6.43 -5.47
N ASN A 96 1.83 -5.33 -5.10
CA ASN A 96 2.97 -4.79 -5.83
C ASN A 96 4.30 -5.38 -5.39
N GLY A 97 4.29 -6.30 -4.44
CA GLY A 97 5.52 -6.94 -3.97
C GLY A 97 6.35 -6.10 -3.03
N ARG A 98 5.80 -5.01 -2.52
CA ARG A 98 6.53 -4.16 -1.56
C ARG A 98 6.40 -4.67 -0.14
N LEU A 99 5.44 -5.54 0.12
CA LEU A 99 5.23 -6.18 1.42
C LEU A 99 4.96 -7.66 1.20
N VAL A 100 5.24 -8.45 2.22
CA VAL A 100 4.80 -9.84 2.28
C VAL A 100 3.86 -9.98 3.48
N GLU A 101 3.04 -11.02 3.46
CA GLU A 101 1.98 -11.17 4.45
C GLU A 101 2.52 -11.28 5.87
N ASP A 102 3.67 -11.91 6.04
CA ASP A 102 4.28 -12.02 7.36
C ASP A 102 4.54 -10.68 8.02
N GLU A 103 4.75 -9.65 7.22
CA GLU A 103 5.04 -8.31 7.73
C GLU A 103 3.81 -7.63 8.28
N LEU A 104 2.64 -8.21 8.07
CA LEU A 104 1.40 -7.71 8.64
C LEU A 104 0.90 -8.59 9.79
N HIS A 105 1.75 -9.52 10.24
CA HIS A 105 1.40 -10.41 11.33
C HIS A 105 1.10 -9.60 12.59
N GLY A 106 0.01 -9.88 13.23
CA GLY A 106 -0.41 -9.16 14.44
C GLY A 106 -1.56 -8.21 14.22
N LEU A 107 -1.93 -7.94 12.96
CA LEU A 107 -3.14 -7.19 12.70
C LEU A 107 -4.36 -8.05 13.00
N GLY A 108 -5.44 -7.43 13.44
CA GLY A 108 -6.66 -8.14 13.76
C GLY A 108 -7.32 -8.72 12.51
N GLU A 109 -8.20 -9.68 12.75
CA GLU A 109 -8.90 -10.36 11.66
C GLU A 109 -9.71 -9.39 10.80
N ASP A 110 -10.27 -8.36 11.41
CA ASP A 110 -11.06 -7.38 10.66
C ASP A 110 -10.19 -6.67 9.63
N LYS A 111 -8.95 -6.30 10.00
CA LYS A 111 -8.03 -5.65 9.08
C LYS A 111 -7.55 -6.61 8.01
N LEU A 112 -7.16 -7.82 8.41
CA LEU A 112 -6.68 -8.80 7.46
C LEU A 112 -7.77 -9.20 6.46
N SER A 113 -9.01 -9.28 6.92
CA SER A 113 -10.13 -9.60 6.05
C SER A 113 -10.32 -8.52 4.99
N TRP A 114 -10.27 -7.25 5.39
CA TRP A 114 -10.40 -6.16 4.45
C TRP A 114 -9.24 -6.14 3.45
N ILE A 115 -8.02 -6.41 3.93
CA ILE A 115 -6.85 -6.45 3.07
C ILE A 115 -7.00 -7.53 2.01
N GLN A 116 -7.43 -8.73 2.41
CA GLN A 116 -7.62 -9.82 1.46
C GLN A 116 -8.70 -9.49 0.43
N ARG A 117 -9.77 -8.84 0.88
CA ARG A 117 -10.85 -8.45 -0.01
C ARG A 117 -10.37 -7.44 -1.04
N CYS A 118 -9.58 -6.47 -0.61
CA CYS A 118 -9.02 -5.46 -1.51
C CYS A 118 -8.06 -6.09 -2.51
N ARG A 119 -7.26 -7.06 -2.08
CA ARG A 119 -6.34 -7.76 -2.98
C ARG A 119 -7.11 -8.51 -4.06
N SER A 120 -8.18 -9.18 -3.68
CA SER A 120 -8.99 -9.93 -4.64
C SER A 120 -9.54 -9.02 -5.72
N ILE A 121 -10.02 -7.85 -5.33
CA ILE A 121 -10.54 -6.88 -6.29
C ILE A 121 -9.43 -6.43 -7.23
N SER A 122 -8.25 -6.13 -6.68
CA SER A 122 -7.11 -5.72 -7.47
C SER A 122 -6.70 -6.77 -8.49
N LEU A 123 -6.65 -8.03 -8.05
CA LEU A 123 -6.22 -9.12 -8.92
C LEU A 123 -7.19 -9.38 -10.05
N GLU A 124 -8.45 -9.04 -9.88
CA GLU A 124 -9.45 -9.23 -10.92
C GLU A 124 -9.34 -8.19 -12.03
N ARG A 125 -8.57 -7.16 -11.83
CA ARG A 125 -8.37 -6.12 -12.83
C ARG A 125 -7.11 -6.36 -13.63
#